data_8d873ceb08f8c54f359785a81b5cca95
#
_entry.id   8d873ceb08f8c54f359785a81b5cca95
#
_cell.length_a   1.000
_cell.length_b   1.000
_cell.length_c   1.000
_cell.angle_alpha   90.00
_cell.angle_beta   90.00
_cell.angle_gamma   90.00
#
_symmetry.space_group_name_H-M   'P 1'
#
loop_
_entity.id
_entity.type
_entity.pdbx_description
1 polymer ?
#
loop_
_entity_poly.entity_id
_entity_poly.type
_entity_poly.pdbx_seq_one_letter_code
_entity_poly.pdbx_strand_id
1 'polypeptide(L)'
;MARQTGPVQRPSRLPLAVGLDVFAIVLFVAIGRRNHDEDGAFAGVIGTAAPFLIGLACGWLVARAWRRPTSVSTGAVVWPTTIVVGMLVRNLGFGDGTAASFVIVATVFVGTFLLGWRGVLALVDRRRPA
;
A
#
# COMPACT_ATOMS: atom_id res chain seq x y z
N MET A 1 -12.44 -0.53 46.13
CA MET A 1 -13.09 -0.50 44.81
C MET A 1 -12.12 -0.95 43.73
N ALA A 2 -12.37 -2.11 43.20
CA ALA A 2 -11.46 -2.67 42.20
C ALA A 2 -11.71 -1.96 40.86
N ARG A 3 -10.78 -1.12 40.50
CA ARG A 3 -10.81 -0.53 39.19
C ARG A 3 -10.27 -1.54 38.19
N GLN A 4 -11.04 -1.79 37.17
CA GLN A 4 -10.55 -2.67 36.14
C GLN A 4 -9.33 -2.07 35.49
N THR A 5 -8.19 -2.71 35.72
CA THR A 5 -6.93 -2.28 35.17
C THR A 5 -6.57 -3.07 33.91
N GLY A 6 -7.58 -3.48 33.15
CA GLY A 6 -7.34 -4.12 31.88
C GLY A 6 -6.61 -3.18 30.92
N PRO A 7 -5.83 -3.73 29.96
CA PRO A 7 -5.13 -2.86 29.01
C PRO A 7 -6.13 -1.97 28.30
N VAL A 8 -5.80 -0.67 28.22
CA VAL A 8 -6.59 0.28 27.45
C VAL A 8 -6.51 -0.17 25.99
N GLN A 9 -7.65 -0.57 25.44
CA GLN A 9 -7.70 -0.95 24.05
C GLN A 9 -7.60 0.28 23.19
N ARG A 10 -6.46 0.44 22.55
CA ARG A 10 -6.31 1.49 21.54
C ARG A 10 -7.15 1.12 20.32
N PRO A 11 -7.79 2.10 19.68
CA PRO A 11 -8.47 1.82 18.42
C PRO A 11 -7.49 1.16 17.45
N SER A 12 -7.94 0.12 16.79
CA SER A 12 -7.11 -0.55 15.79
C SER A 12 -6.84 0.40 14.63
N ARG A 13 -5.57 0.50 14.25
CA ARG A 13 -5.16 1.26 13.08
C ARG A 13 -5.19 0.43 11.81
N LEU A 14 -5.68 -0.79 11.90
CA LEU A 14 -5.75 -1.71 10.77
C LEU A 14 -6.58 -1.12 9.61
N PRO A 15 -7.80 -0.60 9.83
CA PRO A 15 -8.56 0.00 8.74
C PRO A 15 -7.85 1.18 8.09
N LEU A 16 -7.18 2.01 8.90
CA LEU A 16 -6.41 3.14 8.38
C LEU A 16 -5.27 2.66 7.48
N ALA A 17 -4.53 1.65 7.92
CA ALA A 17 -3.40 1.12 7.16
C ALA A 17 -3.86 0.48 5.85
N VAL A 18 -4.91 -0.32 5.88
CA VAL A 18 -5.49 -0.91 4.66
C VAL A 18 -5.93 0.20 3.71
N GLY A 19 -6.67 1.17 4.24
CA GLY A 19 -7.19 2.27 3.43
C GLY A 19 -6.08 3.10 2.78
N LEU A 20 -5.03 3.43 3.52
CA LEU A 20 -3.91 4.21 2.99
C LEU A 20 -3.11 3.43 1.96
N ASP A 21 -2.88 2.14 2.19
CA ASP A 21 -2.15 1.32 1.23
C ASP A 21 -2.95 1.11 -0.06
N VAL A 22 -4.24 0.84 0.05
CA VAL A 22 -5.13 0.73 -1.13
C VAL A 22 -5.20 2.07 -1.86
N PHE A 23 -5.34 3.16 -1.11
CA PHE A 23 -5.39 4.50 -1.69
C PHE A 23 -4.11 4.83 -2.47
N ALA A 24 -2.95 4.43 -1.94
CA ALA A 24 -1.67 4.64 -2.63
C ALA A 24 -1.66 3.98 -4.00
N ILE A 25 -2.13 2.74 -4.09
CA ILE A 25 -2.19 2.00 -5.36
C ILE A 25 -3.16 2.66 -6.33
N VAL A 26 -4.36 2.96 -5.86
CA VAL A 26 -5.41 3.56 -6.71
C VAL A 26 -4.97 4.94 -7.19
N LEU A 27 -4.39 5.74 -6.31
CA LEU A 27 -3.89 7.08 -6.65
C LEU A 27 -2.78 7.01 -7.70
N PHE A 28 -1.83 6.10 -7.52
CA PHE A 28 -0.76 5.89 -8.50
C PHE A 28 -1.33 5.58 -9.88
N VAL A 29 -2.25 4.62 -9.95
CA VAL A 29 -2.86 4.22 -11.22
C VAL A 29 -3.70 5.36 -11.81
N ALA A 30 -4.47 6.06 -11.00
CA ALA A 30 -5.31 7.16 -11.47
C ALA A 30 -4.48 8.28 -12.07
N ILE A 31 -3.38 8.65 -11.42
CA ILE A 31 -2.46 9.69 -11.93
C ILE A 31 -1.80 9.20 -13.22
N GLY A 32 -1.33 7.96 -13.24
CA GLY A 32 -0.68 7.39 -14.42
C GLY A 32 -1.59 7.35 -15.63
N ARG A 33 -2.81 6.90 -15.46
CA ARG A 33 -3.78 6.81 -16.57
C ARG A 33 -4.25 8.18 -17.05
N ARG A 34 -4.33 9.16 -16.16
CA ARG A 34 -4.73 10.51 -16.52
C ARG A 34 -3.80 11.11 -17.58
N ASN A 35 -2.53 10.77 -17.52
CA ASN A 35 -1.53 11.26 -18.47
C ASN A 35 -1.63 10.59 -19.84
N HIS A 36 -2.39 9.49 -19.96
CA HIS A 36 -2.52 8.74 -21.21
C HIS A 36 -3.87 8.96 -21.89
N ASP A 37 -4.75 9.75 -21.30
CA ASP A 37 -6.03 10.19 -21.89
C ASP A 37 -6.83 9.02 -22.49
N GLU A 38 -6.98 7.95 -21.70
CA GLU A 38 -7.68 6.75 -22.17
C GLU A 38 -9.16 6.81 -21.84
N ASP A 39 -9.97 6.24 -22.75
CA ASP A 39 -11.41 6.10 -22.57
C ASP A 39 -11.73 5.09 -21.45
N GLY A 40 -12.90 5.25 -20.84
CA GLY A 40 -13.33 4.34 -19.78
C GLY A 40 -12.48 4.44 -18.53
N ALA A 41 -12.21 5.66 -18.08
CA ALA A 41 -11.27 5.97 -17.02
C ALA A 41 -11.48 5.12 -15.76
N PHE A 42 -12.73 4.95 -15.30
CA PHE A 42 -13.00 4.23 -14.06
C PHE A 42 -12.67 2.74 -14.19
N ALA A 43 -13.18 2.10 -15.26
CA ALA A 43 -12.91 0.67 -15.50
C ALA A 43 -11.42 0.43 -15.75
N GLY A 44 -10.77 1.36 -16.46
CA GLY A 44 -9.33 1.29 -16.71
C GLY A 44 -8.48 1.39 -15.44
N VAL A 45 -8.89 2.25 -14.51
CA VAL A 45 -8.19 2.38 -13.22
C VAL A 45 -8.29 1.07 -12.45
N ILE A 46 -9.48 0.48 -12.37
CA ILE A 46 -9.68 -0.79 -11.67
C ILE A 46 -8.84 -1.89 -12.32
N GLY A 47 -8.89 -2.01 -13.65
CA GLY A 47 -8.15 -3.04 -14.38
C GLY A 47 -6.65 -2.92 -14.21
N THR A 48 -6.12 -1.69 -14.20
CA THR A 48 -4.68 -1.46 -14.02
C THR A 48 -4.28 -1.61 -12.56
N ALA A 49 -5.15 -1.24 -11.63
CA ALA A 49 -4.86 -1.36 -10.20
C ALA A 49 -4.93 -2.81 -9.71
N ALA A 50 -5.77 -3.65 -10.33
CA ALA A 50 -6.02 -5.01 -9.85
C ALA A 50 -4.76 -5.83 -9.63
N PRO A 51 -3.77 -5.89 -10.56
CA PRO A 51 -2.54 -6.63 -10.31
C PRO A 51 -1.79 -6.14 -9.08
N PHE A 52 -1.75 -4.84 -8.86
CA PHE A 52 -1.05 -4.24 -7.72
C PHE A 52 -1.82 -4.42 -6.42
N LEU A 53 -3.15 -4.44 -6.48
CA LEU A 53 -3.95 -4.77 -5.29
C LEU A 53 -3.76 -6.23 -4.89
N ILE A 54 -3.64 -7.13 -5.86
CA ILE A 54 -3.26 -8.53 -5.59
C ILE A 54 -1.88 -8.58 -4.96
N GLY A 55 -0.93 -7.83 -5.51
CA GLY A 55 0.42 -7.73 -4.96
C GLY A 55 0.41 -7.18 -3.54
N LEU A 56 -0.40 -6.16 -3.29
CA LEU A 56 -0.55 -5.59 -1.96
C LEU A 56 -1.08 -6.63 -0.96
N ALA A 57 -2.10 -7.39 -1.35
CA ALA A 57 -2.64 -8.46 -0.51
C ALA A 57 -1.57 -9.50 -0.19
N CYS A 58 -0.77 -9.91 -1.19
CA CYS A 58 0.34 -10.82 -0.98
C CYS A 58 1.37 -10.23 -0.02
N GLY A 59 1.70 -8.95 -0.18
CA GLY A 59 2.62 -8.25 0.70
C GLY A 59 2.13 -8.23 2.15
N TRP A 60 0.85 -7.98 2.33
CA TRP A 60 0.24 -8.01 3.65
C TRP A 60 0.32 -9.40 4.29
N LEU A 61 0.12 -10.45 3.51
CA LEU A 61 0.23 -11.83 3.99
C LEU A 61 1.67 -12.17 4.36
N VAL A 62 2.62 -11.85 3.49
CA VAL A 62 4.05 -12.13 3.72
C VAL A 62 4.56 -11.39 4.95
N ALA A 63 4.21 -10.12 5.07
CA ALA A 63 4.67 -9.27 6.17
C ALA A 63 3.88 -9.52 7.46
N ARG A 64 2.78 -10.23 7.39
CA ARG A 64 1.82 -10.32 8.50
C ARG A 64 1.45 -8.93 9.01
N ALA A 65 1.07 -8.08 8.06
CA ALA A 65 0.87 -6.65 8.31
C ALA A 65 -0.19 -6.36 9.37
N TRP A 66 -1.14 -7.26 9.57
CA TRP A 66 -2.17 -7.09 10.60
C TRP A 66 -1.60 -7.05 12.02
N ARG A 67 -0.38 -7.56 12.22
CA ARG A 67 0.29 -7.52 13.54
C ARG A 67 0.85 -6.15 13.85
N ARG A 68 1.45 -5.50 12.85
CA ARG A 68 2.06 -4.18 12.99
C ARG A 68 1.78 -3.34 11.73
N PRO A 69 0.51 -2.98 11.51
CA PRO A 69 0.14 -2.35 10.24
C PRO A 69 0.81 -0.99 9.99
N THR A 70 1.15 -0.27 11.03
CA THR A 70 1.74 1.06 10.90
C THR A 70 3.26 1.08 11.01
N SER A 71 3.88 -0.07 11.19
CA SER A 71 5.34 -0.16 11.31
C SER A 71 6.03 0.08 9.97
N VAL A 72 7.10 0.86 9.99
CA VAL A 72 7.92 1.09 8.81
C VAL A 72 8.52 -0.22 8.29
N SER A 73 8.91 -1.12 9.20
CA SER A 73 9.44 -2.43 8.80
C SER A 73 8.40 -3.25 8.05
N THR A 74 7.14 -3.17 8.44
CA THR A 74 6.03 -3.80 7.71
C THR A 74 5.95 -3.24 6.28
N GLY A 75 5.99 -1.91 6.15
CA GLY A 75 5.99 -1.27 4.84
C GLY A 75 7.17 -1.67 3.98
N ALA A 76 8.34 -1.87 4.60
CA ALA A 76 9.55 -2.28 3.88
C ALA A 76 9.41 -3.68 3.27
N VAL A 77 8.57 -4.55 3.82
CA VAL A 77 8.27 -5.87 3.26
C VAL A 77 7.11 -5.79 2.26
N VAL A 78 6.06 -5.06 2.60
CA VAL A 78 4.87 -4.92 1.75
C VAL A 78 5.23 -4.26 0.42
N TRP A 79 6.06 -3.24 0.44
CA TRP A 79 6.44 -2.47 -0.73
C TRP A 79 7.06 -3.34 -1.85
N PRO A 80 8.21 -4.02 -1.62
CA PRO A 80 8.81 -4.82 -2.69
C PRO A 80 7.92 -5.98 -3.12
N THR A 81 7.20 -6.59 -2.19
CA THR A 81 6.27 -7.67 -2.52
C THR A 81 5.16 -7.17 -3.44
N THR A 82 4.59 -6.00 -3.14
CA THR A 82 3.57 -5.38 -3.99
C THR A 82 4.08 -5.15 -5.41
N ILE A 83 5.29 -4.61 -5.55
CA ILE A 83 5.87 -4.32 -6.86
C ILE A 83 6.16 -5.61 -7.61
N VAL A 84 6.85 -6.57 -7.00
CA VAL A 84 7.24 -7.81 -7.68
C VAL A 84 6.00 -8.61 -8.09
N VAL A 85 5.09 -8.86 -7.16
CA VAL A 85 3.89 -9.64 -7.44
C VAL A 85 2.97 -8.89 -8.40
N GLY A 86 2.81 -7.58 -8.19
CA GLY A 86 2.00 -6.75 -9.09
C GLY A 86 2.49 -6.79 -10.52
N MET A 87 3.81 -6.67 -10.72
CA MET A 87 4.40 -6.74 -12.07
C MET A 87 4.24 -8.12 -12.68
N LEU A 88 4.44 -9.19 -11.91
CA LEU A 88 4.25 -10.55 -12.40
C LEU A 88 2.80 -10.81 -12.81
N VAL A 89 1.84 -10.41 -11.98
CA VAL A 89 0.42 -10.60 -12.29
C VAL A 89 0.04 -9.77 -13.52
N ARG A 90 0.52 -8.52 -13.58
CA ARG A 90 0.27 -7.65 -14.72
C ARG A 90 0.77 -8.27 -16.03
N ASN A 91 1.98 -8.80 -16.02
CA ASN A 91 2.60 -9.37 -17.20
C ASN A 91 1.99 -10.72 -17.58
N LEU A 92 1.87 -11.63 -16.61
CA LEU A 92 1.45 -13.01 -16.87
C LEU A 92 -0.07 -13.16 -16.92
N GLY A 93 -0.80 -12.48 -16.04
CA GLY A 93 -2.24 -12.65 -15.93
C GLY A 93 -3.05 -11.69 -16.81
N PHE A 94 -2.55 -10.49 -17.03
CA PHE A 94 -3.26 -9.42 -17.74
C PHE A 94 -2.66 -9.13 -19.12
N GLY A 95 -1.51 -9.73 -19.44
CA GLY A 95 -0.86 -9.55 -20.73
C GLY A 95 -0.29 -8.16 -20.97
N ASP A 96 -0.21 -7.33 -19.93
CA ASP A 96 0.34 -5.98 -20.04
C ASP A 96 1.86 -6.01 -19.95
N GLY A 97 2.51 -5.06 -20.61
CA GLY A 97 3.96 -4.99 -20.60
C GLY A 97 4.54 -4.48 -19.28
N THR A 98 5.84 -4.69 -19.14
CA THR A 98 6.61 -4.22 -17.99
C THR A 98 7.71 -3.28 -18.44
N ALA A 99 7.32 -2.14 -19.01
CA ALA A 99 8.29 -1.12 -19.42
C ALA A 99 9.12 -0.67 -18.23
N ALA A 100 10.43 -0.49 -18.44
CA ALA A 100 11.35 -0.11 -17.36
C ALA A 100 10.94 1.19 -16.70
N SER A 101 10.47 2.18 -17.47
CA SER A 101 10.00 3.44 -16.92
C SER A 101 8.82 3.25 -15.99
N PHE A 102 7.88 2.39 -16.34
CA PHE A 102 6.73 2.07 -15.48
C PHE A 102 7.18 1.43 -14.17
N VAL A 103 8.09 0.46 -14.26
CA VAL A 103 8.62 -0.24 -13.07
C VAL A 103 9.29 0.75 -12.12
N ILE A 104 10.12 1.65 -12.68
CA ILE A 104 10.84 2.64 -11.87
C ILE A 104 9.84 3.59 -11.18
N VAL A 105 8.90 4.15 -11.93
CA VAL A 105 7.92 5.09 -11.38
C VAL A 105 7.05 4.41 -10.33
N ALA A 106 6.58 3.19 -10.61
CA ALA A 106 5.76 2.43 -9.67
C ALA A 106 6.52 2.16 -8.37
N THR A 107 7.78 1.73 -8.51
CA THR A 107 8.62 1.42 -7.35
C THR A 107 8.82 2.65 -6.48
N VAL A 108 9.19 3.77 -7.07
CA VAL A 108 9.46 5.00 -6.32
C VAL A 108 8.17 5.56 -5.72
N PHE A 109 7.11 5.66 -6.50
CA PHE A 109 5.85 6.25 -6.02
C PHE A 109 5.24 5.41 -4.90
N VAL A 110 5.06 4.13 -5.14
CA VAL A 110 4.44 3.23 -4.15
C VAL A 110 5.29 3.14 -2.90
N GLY A 111 6.60 3.00 -3.06
CA GLY A 111 7.52 2.95 -1.93
C GLY A 111 7.49 4.22 -1.09
N THR A 112 7.54 5.36 -1.76
CA THR A 112 7.49 6.66 -1.07
C THR A 112 6.19 6.80 -0.28
N PHE A 113 5.07 6.40 -0.87
CA PHE A 113 3.79 6.51 -0.21
C PHE A 113 3.66 5.51 0.94
N LEU A 114 3.95 4.23 0.68
CA LEU A 114 3.79 3.18 1.71
C LEU A 114 4.70 3.39 2.91
N LEU A 115 5.95 3.76 2.66
CA LEU A 115 6.91 4.03 3.73
C LEU A 115 6.71 5.42 4.31
N GLY A 116 6.33 6.38 3.48
CA GLY A 116 6.16 7.77 3.89
C GLY A 116 5.08 7.96 4.94
N TRP A 117 3.87 7.43 4.72
CA TRP A 117 2.80 7.61 5.70
C TRP A 117 3.13 6.88 7.02
N ARG A 118 3.80 5.72 6.92
CA ARG A 118 4.23 5.00 8.13
C ARG A 118 5.31 5.76 8.88
N GLY A 119 6.25 6.35 8.14
CA GLY A 119 7.31 7.17 8.73
C GLY A 119 6.77 8.42 9.41
N VAL A 120 5.83 9.12 8.76
CA VAL A 120 5.18 10.30 9.35
C VAL A 120 4.45 9.92 10.62
N LEU A 121 3.68 8.84 10.59
CA LEU A 121 2.95 8.39 11.77
C LEU A 121 3.90 8.01 12.91
N ALA A 122 5.01 7.36 12.61
CA ALA A 122 6.02 7.02 13.60
C ALA A 122 6.62 8.29 14.25
N LEU A 123 6.89 9.32 13.46
CA LEU A 123 7.37 10.60 13.98
C LEU A 123 6.33 11.28 14.87
N VAL A 124 5.08 11.27 14.47
CA VAL A 124 3.99 11.85 15.25
C VAL A 124 3.85 11.10 16.58
N ASP A 125 3.86 9.78 16.53
CA ASP A 125 3.74 8.96 17.75
C ASP A 125 4.91 9.18 18.70
N ARG A 126 6.13 9.37 18.18
CA ARG A 126 7.31 9.64 19.02
C ARG A 126 7.23 10.98 19.73
N ARG A 127 6.53 11.96 19.16
CA ARG A 127 6.37 13.28 19.74
C ARG A 127 5.22 13.38 20.73
N ARG A 128 4.37 12.36 20.81
CA ARG A 128 3.30 12.35 21.79
C ARG A 128 3.85 12.03 23.16
N PRO A 129 3.46 12.79 24.18
CA PRO A 129 3.85 12.46 25.55
C PRO A 129 3.25 11.10 25.94
N ALA A 130 4.01 10.36 26.72
CA ALA A 130 3.60 9.02 27.17
C ALA A 130 2.34 9.10 28.05
#